data_e515a6c2efe59daae7a29c9e10b42dd5
#
_entry.id   e515a6c2efe59daae7a29c9e10b42dd5
#
_cell.length_a   1.000
_cell.length_b   1.000
_cell.length_c   1.000
_cell.angle_alpha   90.00
_cell.angle_beta   90.00
_cell.angle_gamma   90.00
#
_symmetry.space_group_name_H-M   'P 1'
#
loop_
_entity.id
_entity.type
_entity.pdbx_description
1 polymer ?
#
loop_
_entity_poly.entity_id
_entity_poly.type
_entity_poly.pdbx_seq_one_letter_code
_entity_poly.pdbx_strand_id
1 'polypeptide(L)'
;MSICTLTARRLKAGAYDDFRAAWDPGDAPEELVRRWSPVYHCRDVSDENVVVSFGFFQGSLDELRSVQEEFGRDDQVSAVDPHVEEVLFDGAFEVVEELTP
;
A
#
# COMPACT_ATOMS: atom_id res chain seq x y z
N MET A 1 5.24 10.31 14.86
CA MET A 1 5.72 10.45 13.47
C MET A 1 4.77 9.71 12.54
N SER A 2 4.48 10.30 11.40
CA SER A 2 3.68 9.66 10.37
C SER A 2 4.54 9.38 9.14
N ILE A 3 4.38 8.20 8.57
CA ILE A 3 5.08 7.80 7.34
C ILE A 3 4.02 7.46 6.30
N CYS A 4 4.12 8.12 5.14
CA CYS A 4 3.27 7.76 3.99
C CYS A 4 3.93 6.59 3.26
N THR A 5 3.26 5.44 3.21
CA THR A 5 3.67 4.33 2.36
C THR A 5 2.88 4.41 1.06
N LEU A 6 3.57 4.41 -0.07
CA LEU A 6 2.94 4.60 -1.37
C LEU A 6 3.52 3.65 -2.40
N THR A 7 2.65 2.97 -3.12
CA THR A 7 3.03 2.12 -4.24
C THR A 7 2.14 2.44 -5.43
N ALA A 8 2.75 2.78 -6.57
CA ALA A 8 2.05 2.99 -7.83
C ALA A 8 2.34 1.80 -8.75
N ARG A 9 1.28 1.20 -9.29
CA ARG A 9 1.37 0.01 -10.14
C ARG A 9 0.55 0.18 -11.40
N ARG A 10 1.07 -0.34 -12.52
CA ARG A 10 0.25 -0.61 -13.68
C ARG A 10 -0.23 -2.05 -13.58
N LEU A 11 -1.54 -2.24 -13.52
CA LEU A 11 -2.15 -3.56 -13.46
C LEU A 11 -2.35 -4.11 -14.87
N LYS A 12 -2.46 -5.42 -14.97
CA LYS A 12 -2.92 -6.04 -16.21
C LYS A 12 -4.36 -5.60 -16.47
N ALA A 13 -4.75 -5.54 -17.74
CA ALA A 13 -6.07 -5.06 -18.13
C ALA A 13 -7.18 -5.83 -17.41
N GLY A 14 -8.09 -5.09 -16.77
CA GLY A 14 -9.23 -5.67 -16.05
C GLY A 14 -8.89 -6.41 -14.76
N ALA A 15 -7.66 -6.26 -14.23
CA ALA A 15 -7.20 -7.05 -13.09
C ALA A 15 -7.46 -6.40 -11.73
N TYR A 16 -8.16 -5.27 -11.65
CA TYR A 16 -8.30 -4.57 -10.36
C TYR A 16 -8.96 -5.41 -9.28
N ASP A 17 -10.06 -6.10 -9.57
CA ASP A 17 -10.75 -6.89 -8.56
C ASP A 17 -9.89 -8.03 -8.03
N ASP A 18 -9.15 -8.70 -8.91
CA ASP A 18 -8.21 -9.75 -8.52
C ASP A 18 -7.04 -9.19 -7.71
N PHE A 19 -6.50 -8.04 -8.13
CA PHE A 19 -5.46 -7.34 -7.39
C PHE A 19 -5.95 -6.98 -5.98
N ARG A 20 -7.14 -6.41 -5.87
CA ARG A 20 -7.69 -5.98 -4.58
C ARG A 20 -7.89 -7.16 -3.64
N ALA A 21 -8.38 -8.28 -4.16
CA ALA A 21 -8.56 -9.50 -3.37
C ALA A 21 -7.21 -10.04 -2.88
N ALA A 22 -6.20 -10.07 -3.75
CA ALA A 22 -4.86 -10.53 -3.40
C ALA A 22 -4.13 -9.58 -2.45
N TRP A 23 -4.45 -8.28 -2.50
CA TRP A 23 -3.84 -7.26 -1.65
C TRP A 23 -4.26 -7.38 -0.19
N ASP A 24 -5.40 -8.00 0.09
CA ASP A 24 -5.91 -8.15 1.46
C ASP A 24 -4.84 -8.80 2.34
N PRO A 25 -4.48 -8.21 3.50
CA PRO A 25 -3.45 -8.77 4.38
C PRO A 25 -3.86 -10.09 5.06
N GLY A 26 -5.10 -10.53 4.90
CA GLY A 26 -5.55 -11.82 5.42
C GLY A 26 -5.60 -11.87 6.94
N ASP A 27 -4.75 -12.72 7.53
CA ASP A 27 -4.73 -12.98 8.97
C ASP A 27 -3.93 -11.96 9.79
N ALA A 28 -3.56 -10.81 9.22
CA ALA A 28 -2.81 -9.79 9.96
C ALA A 28 -3.62 -9.30 11.16
N PRO A 29 -3.00 -9.15 12.35
CA PRO A 29 -3.69 -8.63 13.51
C PRO A 29 -4.31 -7.26 13.24
N GLU A 30 -5.57 -7.08 13.67
CA GLU A 30 -6.31 -5.84 13.46
C GLU A 30 -5.58 -4.62 14.02
N GLU A 31 -4.94 -4.77 15.17
CA GLU A 31 -4.17 -3.68 15.82
C GLU A 31 -2.99 -3.21 14.96
N LEU A 32 -2.36 -4.10 14.20
CA LEU A 32 -1.29 -3.73 13.29
C LEU A 32 -1.85 -3.00 12.06
N VAL A 33 -2.96 -3.50 11.53
CA VAL A 33 -3.63 -2.89 10.36
C VAL A 33 -4.10 -1.47 10.70
N ARG A 34 -4.59 -1.24 11.89
CA ARG A 34 -5.05 0.09 12.35
C ARG A 34 -3.96 1.14 12.35
N ARG A 35 -2.69 0.76 12.41
CA ARG A 35 -1.58 1.71 12.36
C ARG A 35 -1.44 2.35 10.97
N TRP A 36 -2.05 1.73 9.95
CA TRP A 36 -2.20 2.29 8.60
C TRP A 36 -3.66 2.66 8.37
N SER A 37 -4.07 3.81 8.79
CA SER A 37 -5.45 4.19 8.60
C SER A 37 -5.57 5.68 8.30
N PRO A 38 -6.32 6.05 7.27
CA PRO A 38 -6.90 5.16 6.25
C PRO A 38 -5.89 4.72 5.19
N VAL A 39 -6.24 3.70 4.43
CA VAL A 39 -5.50 3.26 3.24
C VAL A 39 -6.38 3.51 2.02
N TYR A 40 -5.79 4.06 0.97
CA TYR A 40 -6.50 4.39 -0.26
C TYR A 40 -5.94 3.61 -1.44
N HIS A 41 -6.83 3.12 -2.29
CA HIS A 41 -6.49 2.69 -3.63
C HIS A 41 -7.11 3.70 -4.60
N CYS A 42 -6.28 4.41 -5.33
CA CYS A 42 -6.71 5.46 -6.24
C CYS A 42 -6.38 5.06 -7.68
N ARG A 43 -7.35 5.21 -8.57
CA ARG A 43 -7.16 4.94 -10.00
C ARG A 43 -6.78 6.23 -10.69
N ASP A 44 -5.80 6.17 -11.59
CA ASP A 44 -5.43 7.31 -12.40
C ASP A 44 -6.63 7.72 -13.29
N VAL A 45 -6.93 9.01 -13.33
CA VAL A 45 -8.08 9.51 -14.12
C VAL A 45 -7.86 9.38 -15.62
N SER A 46 -6.61 9.22 -16.07
CA SER A 46 -6.24 9.12 -17.47
C SER A 46 -5.90 7.69 -17.91
N ASP A 47 -5.71 6.76 -16.98
CA ASP A 47 -5.35 5.36 -17.26
C ASP A 47 -5.94 4.45 -16.19
N GLU A 48 -7.03 3.77 -16.53
CA GLU A 48 -7.77 2.91 -15.59
C GLU A 48 -6.96 1.72 -15.05
N ASN A 49 -5.83 1.38 -15.68
CA ASN A 49 -4.97 0.29 -15.26
C ASN A 49 -3.88 0.74 -14.27
N VAL A 50 -3.72 2.04 -14.07
CA VAL A 50 -2.75 2.57 -13.09
C VAL A 50 -3.46 2.82 -11.77
N VAL A 51 -2.96 2.17 -10.71
CA VAL A 51 -3.50 2.28 -9.36
C VAL A 51 -2.39 2.71 -8.40
N VAL A 52 -2.68 3.73 -7.62
CA VAL A 52 -1.81 4.21 -6.55
C VAL A 52 -2.42 3.79 -5.23
N SER A 53 -1.67 3.04 -4.45
CA SER A 53 -2.09 2.61 -3.12
C SER A 53 -1.24 3.33 -2.08
N PHE A 54 -1.87 4.02 -1.14
CA PHE A 54 -1.13 4.71 -0.09
C PHE A 54 -1.89 4.73 1.22
N GLY A 55 -1.12 4.85 2.29
CA GLY A 55 -1.67 4.98 3.63
C GLY A 55 -0.67 5.68 4.53
N PHE A 56 -1.11 6.03 5.74
CA PHE A 56 -0.28 6.76 6.70
C PHE A 56 -0.05 5.87 7.91
N PHE A 57 1.20 5.49 8.11
CA PHE A 57 1.61 4.69 9.26
C PHE A 57 2.02 5.60 10.41
N GLN A 58 1.50 5.32 11.60
CA GLN A 58 1.86 6.05 12.81
C GLN A 58 3.00 5.33 13.52
N GLY A 59 4.18 5.94 13.51
CA GLY A 59 5.37 5.39 14.13
C GLY A 59 6.66 5.75 13.40
N SER A 60 7.76 5.18 13.86
CA SER A 60 9.09 5.36 13.26
C SER A 60 9.29 4.43 12.06
N LEU A 61 10.35 4.68 11.30
CA LEU A 61 10.73 3.78 10.20
C LEU A 61 11.05 2.37 10.70
N ASP A 62 11.73 2.24 11.84
CA ASP A 62 12.06 0.94 12.40
C ASP A 62 10.79 0.18 12.81
N GLU A 63 9.81 0.87 13.40
CA GLU A 63 8.52 0.29 13.73
C GLU A 63 7.77 -0.14 12.47
N LEU A 64 7.79 0.69 11.42
CA LEU A 64 7.18 0.36 10.13
C LEU A 64 7.78 -0.95 9.58
N ARG A 65 9.10 -1.08 9.56
CA ARG A 65 9.77 -2.28 9.05
C ARG A 65 9.41 -3.53 9.86
N SER A 66 9.37 -3.40 11.19
CA SER A 66 8.96 -4.50 12.07
C SER A 66 7.53 -4.95 11.82
N VAL A 67 6.61 -4.00 11.66
CA VAL A 67 5.19 -4.30 11.40
C VAL A 67 5.01 -4.92 10.02
N GLN A 68 5.71 -4.42 8.99
CA GLN A 68 5.67 -5.01 7.66
C GLN A 68 6.14 -6.47 7.67
N GLU A 69 7.17 -6.77 8.43
CA GLU A 69 7.65 -8.14 8.58
C GLU A 69 6.63 -9.03 9.29
N GLU A 70 5.99 -8.53 10.35
CA GLU A 70 4.98 -9.26 11.10
C GLU A 70 3.75 -9.63 10.27
N PHE A 71 3.24 -8.75 9.44
CA PHE A 71 2.07 -9.08 8.63
C PHE A 71 2.40 -9.75 7.30
N GLY A 72 3.69 -9.98 7.03
CA GLY A 72 4.10 -10.69 5.82
C GLY A 72 3.99 -9.86 4.54
N ARG A 73 4.56 -8.64 4.52
CA ARG A 73 4.53 -7.76 3.36
C ARG A 73 5.07 -8.45 2.10
N ASP A 74 6.13 -9.23 2.22
CA ASP A 74 6.72 -9.92 1.07
C ASP A 74 5.76 -10.95 0.47
N ASP A 75 4.99 -11.64 1.32
CA ASP A 75 3.95 -12.57 0.86
C ASP A 75 2.81 -11.82 0.18
N GLN A 76 2.43 -10.65 0.70
CA GLN A 76 1.41 -9.80 0.09
C GLN A 76 1.86 -9.31 -1.28
N VAL A 77 3.10 -8.84 -1.40
CA VAL A 77 3.66 -8.39 -2.69
C VAL A 77 3.67 -9.55 -3.69
N SER A 78 4.08 -10.74 -3.26
CA SER A 78 4.06 -11.94 -4.09
C SER A 78 2.65 -12.32 -4.55
N ALA A 79 1.66 -12.14 -3.69
CA ALA A 79 0.26 -12.45 -4.00
C ALA A 79 -0.32 -11.50 -5.06
N VAL A 80 0.04 -10.21 -5.05
CA VAL A 80 -0.47 -9.25 -6.03
C VAL A 80 0.30 -9.29 -7.35
N ASP A 81 1.53 -9.75 -7.34
CA ASP A 81 2.44 -9.75 -8.50
C ASP A 81 1.85 -10.32 -9.80
N PRO A 82 1.09 -11.44 -9.77
CA PRO A 82 0.48 -11.98 -11.00
C PRO A 82 -0.49 -11.01 -11.71
N HIS A 83 -1.00 -10.03 -10.99
CA HIS A 83 -1.99 -9.06 -11.49
C HIS A 83 -1.34 -7.73 -11.86
N VAL A 84 -0.04 -7.60 -11.65
CA VAL A 84 0.72 -6.37 -11.90
C VAL A 84 1.57 -6.52 -13.14
N GLU A 85 1.43 -5.57 -14.07
CA GLU A 85 2.29 -5.50 -15.26
C GLU A 85 3.62 -4.84 -14.92
N GLU A 86 3.58 -3.77 -14.14
CA GLU A 86 4.77 -2.99 -13.80
C GLU A 86 4.57 -2.24 -12.48
N VAL A 87 5.58 -2.25 -11.62
CA VAL A 87 5.62 -1.38 -10.46
C VAL A 87 6.27 -0.06 -10.89
N LEU A 88 5.49 1.01 -10.88
CA LEU A 88 5.94 2.31 -11.34
C LEU A 88 6.73 3.05 -10.26
N PHE A 89 6.32 2.85 -9.00
CA PHE A 89 6.94 3.51 -7.86
C PHE A 89 6.60 2.74 -6.57
N ASP A 90 7.56 2.68 -5.64
CA ASP A 90 7.34 2.09 -4.32
C ASP A 90 8.24 2.82 -3.32
N GLY A 91 7.66 3.36 -2.26
CA GLY A 91 8.45 4.10 -1.28
C GLY A 91 7.72 4.39 0.02
N ALA A 92 8.50 4.85 0.98
CA ALA A 92 8.01 5.30 2.28
C ALA A 92 8.57 6.70 2.52
N PHE A 93 7.70 7.62 2.94
CA PHE A 93 8.04 9.05 3.07
C PHE A 93 7.61 9.55 4.43
N GLU A 94 8.51 10.24 5.10
CA GLU A 94 8.16 10.92 6.34
C GLU A 94 7.28 12.13 6.04
N VAL A 95 6.18 12.25 6.75
CA VAL A 95 5.34 13.44 6.66
C VAL A 95 6.03 14.55 7.45
N VAL A 96 6.55 15.56 6.76
CA VAL A 96 7.27 16.66 7.39
C VAL A 96 6.37 17.82 7.77
N GLU A 97 5.22 17.94 7.11
CA GLU A 97 4.28 19.03 7.37
C GLU A 97 2.89 18.66 6.89
N GLU A 98 1.89 18.99 7.68
CA GLU A 98 0.48 18.86 7.29
C GLU A 98 -0.13 20.26 7.32
N LEU A 99 -0.68 20.68 6.18
CA LEU A 99 -1.31 21.99 6.05
C LEU A 99 -2.83 21.82 6.08
N THR A 100 -3.47 22.47 7.03
CA THR A 100 -4.93 22.51 7.11
C THR A 100 -5.43 23.91 6.78
N PRO A 101 -6.38 24.04 5.84
CA PRO A 101 -6.93 25.35 5.48
C PRO A 101 -7.73 25.99 6.60
#